data_6f773694c858239bcd45e16982c5e37a
#
_entry.id   6f773694c858239bcd45e16982c5e37a
#
_cell.length_a   1.000
_cell.length_b   1.000
_cell.length_c   1.000
_cell.angle_alpha   90.00
_cell.angle_beta   90.00
_cell.angle_gamma   90.00
#
_symmetry.space_group_name_H-M   'P 1'
#
loop_
_entity.id
_entity.type
_entity.pdbx_description
1 polymer ?
#
loop_
_entity_poly.entity_id
_entity_poly.type
_entity_poly.pdbx_seq_one_letter_code
_entity_poly.pdbx_strand_id
1 'polypeptide(L)'
;MITILAALFVFGVLVTVHEFGHFITAKMTGMRVDEFAIGFGPNIIQKKYGETLYSLRIIPLGGYNKIAGMEPDEPADEGAFKSKPIPSRMLVILAGVLMNFILPVVLFTGIFAVNGLDLPVDKPVLGGVMPGKAAVEAGLRPGDRIVAVGGKQVATWNDMVLEINSYGEKEVVLSAERNGITRDYTLKPEYDKDYGKPLVGISPQIEHKSFSIFESLKMGFKYTEYITLMMLDGLYKIVTGAAPADVTGPIGIAKIAGEAAENGWMPLLNLTALLSINLGIINLLPLPALDGGHFVLLILEALRGKPLGEKAATMIQSIGVGLILTLTVWAVFSDISR
;
A
#
# COMPACT_ATOMS: atom_id res chain seq x y z
N MET A 1 2.43 23.88 -7.56
CA MET A 1 3.32 23.26 -8.57
C MET A 1 3.84 21.90 -8.09
N ILE A 2 4.33 21.77 -6.85
CA ILE A 2 4.84 20.51 -6.31
C ILE A 2 3.78 19.41 -6.29
N THR A 3 2.54 19.72 -5.92
CA THR A 3 1.40 18.80 -5.91
C THR A 3 1.16 18.12 -7.27
N ILE A 4 1.20 18.92 -8.35
CA ILE A 4 1.00 18.39 -9.70
C ILE A 4 2.16 17.47 -10.09
N LEU A 5 3.40 17.88 -9.83
CA LEU A 5 4.58 17.08 -10.15
C LEU A 5 4.62 15.76 -9.32
N ALA A 6 4.25 15.84 -8.05
CA ALA A 6 4.15 14.68 -7.18
C ALA A 6 3.07 13.69 -7.67
N ALA A 7 1.89 14.19 -8.02
CA ALA A 7 0.82 13.37 -8.58
C ALA A 7 1.24 12.72 -9.91
N LEU A 8 1.84 13.48 -10.82
CA LEU A 8 2.37 12.96 -12.08
C LEU A 8 3.42 11.87 -11.86
N PHE A 9 4.32 12.07 -10.91
CA PHE A 9 5.31 11.07 -10.53
C PHE A 9 4.64 9.79 -10.00
N VAL A 10 3.76 9.92 -9.01
CA VAL A 10 3.10 8.77 -8.37
C VAL A 10 2.28 7.98 -9.40
N PHE A 11 1.35 8.62 -10.09
CA PHE A 11 0.51 7.92 -11.08
C PHE A 11 1.33 7.41 -12.27
N GLY A 12 2.31 8.18 -12.73
CA GLY A 12 3.20 7.77 -13.81
C GLY A 12 3.98 6.50 -13.45
N VAL A 13 4.57 6.42 -12.27
CA VAL A 13 5.30 5.24 -11.79
C VAL A 13 4.35 4.04 -11.64
N LEU A 14 3.21 4.23 -10.95
CA LEU A 14 2.26 3.15 -10.67
C LEU A 14 1.76 2.48 -11.95
N VAL A 15 1.29 3.27 -12.91
CA VAL A 15 0.74 2.73 -14.15
C VAL A 15 1.82 2.18 -15.06
N THR A 16 2.97 2.88 -15.18
CA THR A 16 4.07 2.38 -16.03
C THR A 16 4.59 1.03 -15.57
N VAL A 17 4.75 0.83 -14.25
CA VAL A 17 5.21 -0.44 -13.70
C VAL A 17 4.17 -1.53 -13.90
N HIS A 18 2.90 -1.22 -13.72
CA HIS A 18 1.79 -2.13 -14.00
C HIS A 18 1.77 -2.58 -15.47
N GLU A 19 1.76 -1.62 -16.41
CA GLU A 19 1.78 -1.89 -17.85
C GLU A 19 3.04 -2.65 -18.30
N PHE A 20 4.17 -2.34 -17.65
CA PHE A 20 5.43 -3.07 -17.90
C PHE A 20 5.31 -4.55 -17.55
N GLY A 21 4.53 -4.92 -16.53
CA GLY A 21 4.23 -6.30 -16.20
C GLY A 21 3.57 -7.04 -17.35
N HIS A 22 2.51 -6.49 -17.90
CA HIS A 22 1.83 -7.02 -19.08
C HIS A 22 2.76 -7.10 -20.30
N PHE A 23 3.49 -6.02 -20.56
CA PHE A 23 4.41 -5.90 -21.69
C PHE A 23 5.47 -6.99 -21.69
N ILE A 24 6.24 -7.10 -20.60
CA ILE A 24 7.36 -8.06 -20.56
C ILE A 24 6.86 -9.50 -20.67
N THR A 25 5.73 -9.80 -20.04
CA THR A 25 5.16 -11.14 -20.03
C THR A 25 4.51 -11.49 -21.37
N ALA A 26 3.87 -10.54 -22.04
CA ALA A 26 3.38 -10.71 -23.40
C ALA A 26 4.52 -11.07 -24.37
N LYS A 27 5.64 -10.34 -24.29
CA LYS A 27 6.84 -10.62 -25.08
C LYS A 27 7.43 -12.00 -24.77
N MET A 28 7.53 -12.37 -23.48
CA MET A 28 8.06 -13.67 -23.05
C MET A 28 7.18 -14.85 -23.50
N THR A 29 5.88 -14.63 -23.64
CA THR A 29 4.93 -15.67 -24.12
C THR A 29 4.71 -15.64 -25.63
N GLY A 30 5.50 -14.84 -26.37
CA GLY A 30 5.44 -14.74 -27.83
C GLY A 30 4.19 -14.06 -28.35
N MET A 31 3.60 -13.15 -27.56
CA MET A 31 2.52 -12.27 -28.02
C MET A 31 3.12 -11.02 -28.66
N ARG A 32 2.51 -10.56 -29.75
CA ARG A 32 2.91 -9.31 -30.40
C ARG A 32 2.37 -8.15 -29.59
N VAL A 33 3.26 -7.21 -29.30
CA VAL A 33 2.90 -5.93 -28.68
C VAL A 33 3.08 -4.85 -29.73
N ASP A 34 1.99 -4.26 -30.18
CA ASP A 34 1.98 -3.25 -31.22
C ASP A 34 2.47 -1.90 -30.69
N GLU A 35 2.06 -1.53 -29.47
CA GLU A 35 2.49 -0.28 -28.84
C GLU A 35 2.63 -0.43 -27.32
N PHE A 36 3.70 0.16 -26.76
CA PHE A 36 3.88 0.41 -25.33
C PHE A 36 4.01 1.91 -25.12
N ALA A 37 3.00 2.50 -24.46
CA ALA A 37 2.89 3.93 -24.29
C ALA A 37 2.95 4.35 -22.82
N ILE A 38 3.77 5.35 -22.52
CA ILE A 38 3.76 6.06 -21.24
C ILE A 38 3.00 7.36 -21.44
N GLY A 39 1.87 7.52 -20.71
CA GLY A 39 0.99 8.67 -20.83
C GLY A 39 -0.14 8.51 -21.85
N PHE A 40 -0.96 9.54 -21.97
CA PHE A 40 -2.08 9.67 -22.90
C PHE A 40 -1.96 10.93 -23.77
N GLY A 41 -2.78 10.99 -24.82
CA GLY A 41 -2.84 12.14 -25.75
C GLY A 41 -1.79 12.06 -26.86
N PRO A 42 -1.43 13.21 -27.49
CA PRO A 42 -0.47 13.27 -28.57
C PRO A 42 0.94 12.80 -28.17
N ASN A 43 1.67 12.20 -29.11
CA ASN A 43 3.03 11.74 -28.89
C ASN A 43 3.99 12.94 -28.77
N ILE A 44 4.84 12.94 -27.73
CA ILE A 44 6.01 13.81 -27.61
C ILE A 44 7.18 13.17 -28.38
N ILE A 45 7.42 11.88 -28.09
CA ILE A 45 8.49 11.09 -28.71
C ILE A 45 7.90 9.72 -29.00
N GLN A 46 8.22 9.20 -30.18
CA GLN A 46 7.89 7.83 -30.55
C GLN A 46 9.07 7.18 -31.26
N LYS A 47 9.31 5.91 -30.99
CA LYS A 47 10.36 5.14 -31.66
C LYS A 47 9.90 3.70 -31.82
N LYS A 48 9.94 3.21 -33.06
CA LYS A 48 9.68 1.79 -33.34
C LYS A 48 10.98 0.99 -33.13
N TYR A 49 10.89 -0.05 -32.32
CA TYR A 49 11.97 -1.01 -32.15
C TYR A 49 11.42 -2.44 -32.29
N GLY A 50 11.93 -3.16 -33.28
CA GLY A 50 11.32 -4.42 -33.70
C GLY A 50 9.89 -4.22 -34.21
N GLU A 51 8.96 -4.98 -33.65
CA GLU A 51 7.52 -4.87 -33.96
C GLU A 51 6.76 -3.86 -33.08
N THR A 52 7.36 -3.40 -31.97
CA THR A 52 6.71 -2.55 -30.96
C THR A 52 7.03 -1.07 -31.19
N LEU A 53 6.00 -0.23 -31.16
CA LEU A 53 6.11 1.22 -31.09
C LEU A 53 6.18 1.65 -29.61
N TYR A 54 7.29 2.27 -29.22
CA TYR A 54 7.45 2.88 -27.89
C TYR A 54 7.09 4.35 -27.99
N SER A 55 6.18 4.82 -27.17
CA SER A 55 5.73 6.21 -27.21
C SER A 55 5.71 6.85 -25.81
N LEU A 56 6.14 8.11 -25.76
CA LEU A 56 5.97 9.00 -24.62
C LEU A 56 4.96 10.07 -25.02
N ARG A 57 3.92 10.25 -24.22
CA ARG A 57 2.78 11.12 -24.53
C ARG A 57 2.68 12.30 -23.57
N ILE A 58 1.96 13.35 -23.97
CA ILE A 58 1.93 14.64 -23.27
C ILE A 58 1.38 14.54 -21.85
N ILE A 59 0.38 13.69 -21.60
CA ILE A 59 -0.28 13.58 -20.30
C ILE A 59 0.28 12.35 -19.57
N PRO A 60 1.25 12.48 -18.65
CA PRO A 60 1.91 11.35 -18.00
C PRO A 60 1.09 10.76 -16.84
N LEU A 61 -0.23 10.76 -16.97
CA LEU A 61 -1.18 10.21 -16.01
C LEU A 61 -1.60 8.80 -16.42
N GLY A 62 -0.62 7.88 -16.60
CA GLY A 62 -0.93 6.53 -16.99
C GLY A 62 -0.07 6.02 -18.14
N GLY A 63 -0.57 5.04 -18.84
CA GLY A 63 0.03 4.40 -20.00
C GLY A 63 -0.89 3.34 -20.54
N TYR A 64 -0.49 2.69 -21.60
CA TYR A 64 -1.19 1.51 -22.09
C TYR A 64 -0.25 0.59 -22.87
N ASN A 65 -0.66 -0.64 -22.94
CA ASN A 65 0.03 -1.70 -23.64
C ASN A 65 -0.91 -2.31 -24.67
N LYS A 66 -0.67 -2.05 -25.96
CA LYS A 66 -1.50 -2.59 -27.03
C LYS A 66 -0.97 -3.96 -27.43
N ILE A 67 -1.53 -5.01 -26.81
CA ILE A 67 -1.26 -6.41 -27.15
C ILE A 67 -2.19 -6.81 -28.29
N ALA A 68 -1.64 -7.26 -29.41
CA ALA A 68 -2.41 -7.66 -30.58
C ALA A 68 -3.45 -8.72 -30.24
N GLY A 69 -4.68 -8.58 -30.76
CA GLY A 69 -5.77 -9.52 -30.57
C GLY A 69 -6.33 -9.59 -29.15
N MET A 70 -6.02 -8.60 -28.30
CA MET A 70 -6.61 -8.52 -26.95
C MET A 70 -8.02 -7.91 -27.00
N GLU A 71 -8.26 -6.98 -27.91
CA GLU A 71 -9.58 -6.38 -28.14
C GLU A 71 -10.56 -7.32 -28.85
N PRO A 72 -11.89 -7.25 -28.58
CA PRO A 72 -12.87 -8.15 -29.20
C PRO A 72 -12.81 -8.17 -30.72
N ASP A 73 -12.67 -7.01 -31.37
CA ASP A 73 -12.76 -6.84 -32.82
C ASP A 73 -11.44 -7.02 -33.57
N GLU A 74 -10.33 -7.30 -32.84
CA GLU A 74 -9.03 -7.48 -33.47
C GLU A 74 -8.85 -8.92 -34.03
N PRO A 75 -8.16 -9.06 -35.18
CA PRO A 75 -7.92 -10.37 -35.80
C PRO A 75 -7.05 -11.27 -34.92
N ALA A 76 -7.32 -12.56 -34.94
CA ALA A 76 -6.57 -13.57 -34.23
C ALA A 76 -5.46 -14.14 -35.14
N ASP A 77 -4.36 -13.38 -35.34
CA ASP A 77 -3.17 -13.89 -35.99
C ASP A 77 -2.32 -14.73 -35.01
N GLU A 78 -1.22 -15.35 -35.51
CA GLU A 78 -0.37 -16.24 -34.72
C GLU A 78 0.27 -15.55 -33.50
N GLY A 79 0.54 -14.23 -33.57
CA GLY A 79 1.05 -13.39 -32.51
C GLY A 79 -0.01 -12.82 -31.57
N ALA A 80 -1.31 -13.02 -31.86
CA ALA A 80 -2.39 -12.43 -31.12
C ALA A 80 -2.63 -13.10 -29.75
N PHE A 81 -3.07 -12.31 -28.75
CA PHE A 81 -3.43 -12.78 -27.43
C PHE A 81 -4.42 -13.95 -27.47
N LYS A 82 -5.50 -13.85 -28.28
CA LYS A 82 -6.53 -14.88 -28.42
C LYS A 82 -6.00 -16.20 -28.97
N SER A 83 -4.87 -16.19 -29.73
CA SER A 83 -4.27 -17.38 -30.32
C SER A 83 -3.36 -18.14 -29.35
N LYS A 84 -3.05 -17.58 -28.21
CA LYS A 84 -2.16 -18.20 -27.21
C LYS A 84 -2.92 -19.09 -26.23
N PRO A 85 -2.25 -20.10 -25.66
CA PRO A 85 -2.82 -20.96 -24.62
C PRO A 85 -3.34 -20.15 -23.43
N ILE A 86 -4.42 -20.62 -22.83
CA ILE A 86 -5.06 -19.96 -21.68
C ILE A 86 -4.06 -19.63 -20.54
N PRO A 87 -3.15 -20.57 -20.13
CA PRO A 87 -2.17 -20.24 -19.09
C PRO A 87 -1.27 -19.06 -19.44
N SER A 88 -0.84 -18.92 -20.70
CA SER A 88 -0.03 -17.79 -21.15
C SER A 88 -0.81 -16.47 -21.09
N ARG A 89 -2.08 -16.50 -21.47
CA ARG A 89 -2.99 -15.33 -21.36
C ARG A 89 -3.23 -14.93 -19.91
N MET A 90 -3.48 -15.91 -19.04
CA MET A 90 -3.63 -15.68 -17.59
C MET A 90 -2.36 -15.07 -16.98
N LEU A 91 -1.18 -15.57 -17.36
CA LEU A 91 0.10 -15.06 -16.89
C LEU A 91 0.30 -13.60 -17.28
N VAL A 92 -0.05 -13.22 -18.51
CA VAL A 92 0.03 -11.83 -18.98
C VAL A 92 -0.89 -10.92 -18.16
N ILE A 93 -2.15 -11.32 -17.95
CA ILE A 93 -3.11 -10.52 -17.16
C ILE A 93 -2.62 -10.36 -15.72
N LEU A 94 -2.19 -11.44 -15.06
CA LEU A 94 -1.72 -11.37 -13.68
C LEU A 94 -0.40 -10.62 -13.51
N ALA A 95 0.42 -10.50 -14.56
CA ALA A 95 1.73 -9.87 -14.48
C ALA A 95 1.65 -8.38 -14.13
N GLY A 96 0.66 -7.64 -14.65
CA GLY A 96 0.41 -6.25 -14.25
C GLY A 96 0.11 -6.12 -12.76
N VAL A 97 -0.81 -6.95 -12.28
CA VAL A 97 -1.16 -6.99 -10.84
C VAL A 97 0.04 -7.36 -9.98
N LEU A 98 0.82 -8.38 -10.41
CA LEU A 98 2.01 -8.81 -9.67
C LEU A 98 3.06 -7.71 -9.55
N MET A 99 3.26 -6.93 -10.62
CA MET A 99 4.19 -5.79 -10.60
C MET A 99 3.78 -4.72 -9.58
N ASN A 100 2.48 -4.54 -9.33
CA ASN A 100 1.97 -3.65 -8.29
C ASN A 100 2.27 -4.15 -6.86
N PHE A 101 2.57 -5.43 -6.65
CA PHE A 101 3.08 -5.96 -5.39
C PHE A 101 4.62 -6.01 -5.34
N ILE A 102 5.30 -6.14 -6.48
CA ILE A 102 6.76 -6.10 -6.55
C ILE A 102 7.27 -4.68 -6.29
N LEU A 103 6.63 -3.66 -6.85
CA LEU A 103 7.05 -2.27 -6.68
C LEU A 103 7.15 -1.84 -5.21
N PRO A 104 6.16 -2.09 -4.33
CA PRO A 104 6.27 -1.79 -2.90
C PRO A 104 7.44 -2.50 -2.23
N VAL A 105 7.69 -3.77 -2.55
CA VAL A 105 8.87 -4.48 -2.01
C VAL A 105 10.16 -3.75 -2.35
N VAL A 106 10.32 -3.30 -3.60
CA VAL A 106 11.50 -2.55 -4.05
C VAL A 106 11.60 -1.20 -3.33
N LEU A 107 10.49 -0.45 -3.26
CA LEU A 107 10.47 0.87 -2.62
C LEU A 107 10.76 0.78 -1.11
N PHE A 108 10.10 -0.12 -0.38
CA PHE A 108 10.35 -0.32 1.04
C PHE A 108 11.76 -0.84 1.30
N THR A 109 12.28 -1.72 0.44
CA THR A 109 13.69 -2.14 0.52
C THR A 109 14.63 -0.94 0.44
N GLY A 110 14.40 -0.04 -0.53
CA GLY A 110 15.20 1.19 -0.66
C GLY A 110 15.06 2.10 0.55
N ILE A 111 13.84 2.30 1.06
CA ILE A 111 13.58 3.12 2.26
C ILE A 111 14.31 2.55 3.48
N PHE A 112 14.21 1.25 3.75
CA PHE A 112 14.87 0.62 4.89
C PHE A 112 16.40 0.56 4.76
N ALA A 113 16.93 0.40 3.53
CA ALA A 113 18.36 0.38 3.29
C ALA A 113 19.02 1.77 3.50
N VAL A 114 18.29 2.85 3.16
CA VAL A 114 18.80 4.23 3.26
C VAL A 114 18.54 4.82 4.64
N ASN A 115 17.31 4.68 5.14
CA ASN A 115 16.91 5.36 6.39
C ASN A 115 17.00 4.47 7.63
N GLY A 116 17.16 3.14 7.48
CA GLY A 116 16.96 2.24 8.61
C GLY A 116 15.52 2.28 9.13
N LEU A 117 15.34 1.92 10.38
CA LEU A 117 14.05 1.98 11.07
C LEU A 117 14.26 2.30 12.55
N ASP A 118 13.47 3.23 13.05
CA ASP A 118 13.41 3.55 14.46
C ASP A 118 12.52 2.51 15.15
N LEU A 119 13.13 1.64 15.94
CA LEU A 119 12.44 0.54 16.62
C LEU A 119 12.35 0.82 18.12
N PRO A 120 11.18 0.56 18.74
CA PRO A 120 11.10 0.59 20.19
C PRO A 120 12.00 -0.50 20.77
N VAL A 121 12.81 -0.14 21.75
CA VAL A 121 13.63 -1.09 22.50
C VAL A 121 12.73 -1.86 23.45
N ASP A 122 12.79 -3.19 23.39
CA ASP A 122 12.02 -4.06 24.29
C ASP A 122 12.66 -4.16 25.69
N LYS A 123 13.07 -3.00 26.22
CA LYS A 123 13.47 -2.85 27.62
C LYS A 123 12.52 -1.86 28.27
N PRO A 124 12.19 -2.03 29.54
CA PRO A 124 11.27 -1.14 30.25
C PRO A 124 11.96 0.20 30.63
N VAL A 125 12.52 0.89 29.61
CA VAL A 125 13.19 2.19 29.75
C VAL A 125 12.34 3.24 29.06
N LEU A 126 12.04 4.31 29.77
CA LEU A 126 11.23 5.41 29.27
C LEU A 126 12.03 6.23 28.27
N GLY A 127 11.55 6.27 27.00
CA GLY A 127 12.08 7.17 25.96
C GLY A 127 11.49 8.57 26.06
N GLY A 128 10.21 8.65 26.51
CA GLY A 128 9.51 9.91 26.71
C GLY A 128 8.40 9.81 27.74
N VAL A 129 7.99 10.98 28.23
CA VAL A 129 6.81 11.16 29.09
C VAL A 129 5.94 12.27 28.52
N MET A 130 4.64 12.07 28.47
CA MET A 130 3.69 13.01 27.84
C MET A 130 3.29 14.09 28.84
N PRO A 131 3.42 15.40 28.50
CA PRO A 131 2.94 16.49 29.35
C PRO A 131 1.47 16.35 29.68
N GLY A 132 1.11 16.67 30.94
CA GLY A 132 -0.29 16.61 31.42
C GLY A 132 -0.82 15.20 31.60
N LYS A 133 0.04 14.15 31.63
CA LYS A 133 -0.34 12.78 31.96
C LYS A 133 0.28 12.33 33.28
N ALA A 134 -0.32 11.30 33.88
CA ALA A 134 0.01 10.79 35.21
C ALA A 134 1.52 10.51 35.44
N ALA A 135 2.24 10.07 34.41
CA ALA A 135 3.66 9.80 34.52
C ALA A 135 4.52 11.06 34.83
N VAL A 136 4.19 12.20 34.19
CA VAL A 136 4.88 13.48 34.45
C VAL A 136 4.55 13.99 35.84
N GLU A 137 3.27 13.93 36.23
CA GLU A 137 2.82 14.40 37.56
C GLU A 137 3.44 13.58 38.68
N ALA A 138 3.62 12.28 38.50
CA ALA A 138 4.32 11.42 39.43
C ALA A 138 5.85 11.69 39.49
N GLY A 139 6.42 12.47 38.55
CA GLY A 139 7.85 12.80 38.50
C GLY A 139 8.73 11.80 37.75
N LEU A 140 8.14 10.91 36.94
CA LEU A 140 8.86 10.07 35.99
C LEU A 140 9.53 10.92 34.90
N ARG A 141 10.65 10.46 34.35
CA ARG A 141 11.44 11.19 33.33
C ARG A 141 11.94 10.24 32.24
N PRO A 142 12.23 10.75 31.04
CA PRO A 142 12.97 9.99 30.05
C PRO A 142 14.27 9.44 30.63
N GLY A 143 14.60 8.18 30.30
CA GLY A 143 15.76 7.45 30.83
C GLY A 143 15.47 6.63 32.10
N ASP A 144 14.32 6.77 32.74
CA ASP A 144 13.95 5.91 33.88
C ASP A 144 13.75 4.49 33.40
N ARG A 145 14.32 3.54 34.12
CA ARG A 145 14.13 2.10 33.90
C ARG A 145 13.10 1.58 34.90
N ILE A 146 11.97 1.13 34.43
CA ILE A 146 10.95 0.53 35.29
C ILE A 146 11.39 -0.91 35.61
N VAL A 147 11.54 -1.19 36.90
CA VAL A 147 12.00 -2.51 37.38
C VAL A 147 10.84 -3.34 37.93
N ALA A 148 9.78 -2.68 38.43
CA ALA A 148 8.59 -3.37 38.91
C ALA A 148 7.32 -2.49 38.72
N VAL A 149 6.17 -3.15 38.59
CA VAL A 149 4.83 -2.57 38.52
C VAL A 149 3.98 -3.25 39.59
N GLY A 150 3.47 -2.48 40.55
CA GLY A 150 2.68 -3.04 41.69
C GLY A 150 3.44 -4.11 42.48
N GLY A 151 4.76 -4.02 42.57
CA GLY A 151 5.63 -4.98 43.22
C GLY A 151 6.03 -6.20 42.37
N LYS A 152 5.48 -6.37 41.17
CA LYS A 152 5.83 -7.42 40.23
C LYS A 152 6.95 -6.97 39.30
N GLN A 153 8.05 -7.71 39.25
CA GLN A 153 9.20 -7.40 38.41
C GLN A 153 8.82 -7.50 36.92
N VAL A 154 9.31 -6.57 36.10
CA VAL A 154 9.13 -6.51 34.65
C VAL A 154 10.47 -6.50 33.94
N ALA A 155 10.62 -7.30 32.90
CA ALA A 155 11.87 -7.45 32.17
C ALA A 155 11.82 -6.78 30.79
N THR A 156 10.63 -6.71 30.18
CA THR A 156 10.41 -6.14 28.86
C THR A 156 9.44 -4.97 28.91
N TRP A 157 9.45 -4.14 27.86
CA TRP A 157 8.46 -3.08 27.69
C TRP A 157 7.03 -3.65 27.65
N ASN A 158 6.86 -4.77 26.95
CA ASN A 158 5.55 -5.40 26.84
C ASN A 158 5.03 -5.92 28.19
N ASP A 159 5.89 -6.56 29.00
CA ASP A 159 5.50 -7.01 30.35
C ASP A 159 5.01 -5.83 31.19
N MET A 160 5.76 -4.71 31.16
CA MET A 160 5.42 -3.49 31.87
C MET A 160 4.04 -2.95 31.44
N VAL A 161 3.81 -2.84 30.13
CA VAL A 161 2.53 -2.34 29.58
C VAL A 161 1.37 -3.25 29.94
N LEU A 162 1.54 -4.58 29.84
CA LEU A 162 0.51 -5.55 30.23
C LEU A 162 0.17 -5.44 31.71
N GLU A 163 1.19 -5.30 32.57
CA GLU A 163 0.97 -5.20 34.00
C GLU A 163 0.28 -3.86 34.37
N ILE A 164 0.71 -2.73 33.80
CA ILE A 164 0.04 -1.43 34.02
C ILE A 164 -1.43 -1.51 33.57
N ASN A 165 -1.72 -2.08 32.40
CA ASN A 165 -3.08 -2.20 31.89
C ASN A 165 -3.98 -3.08 32.79
N SER A 166 -3.43 -4.03 33.53
CA SER A 166 -4.19 -4.87 34.46
C SER A 166 -4.81 -4.10 35.63
N TYR A 167 -4.26 -2.91 35.96
CA TYR A 167 -4.80 -2.04 37.00
C TYR A 167 -5.97 -1.17 36.51
N GLY A 168 -6.17 -1.03 35.19
CA GLY A 168 -7.20 -0.16 34.64
C GLY A 168 -6.99 1.29 35.08
N GLU A 169 -8.00 1.93 35.68
CA GLU A 169 -7.93 3.29 36.22
C GLU A 169 -7.61 3.34 37.73
N LYS A 170 -7.14 2.23 38.31
CA LYS A 170 -6.73 2.19 39.72
C LYS A 170 -5.29 2.70 39.87
N GLU A 171 -4.98 3.22 41.05
CA GLU A 171 -3.59 3.60 41.37
C GLU A 171 -2.66 2.40 41.26
N VAL A 172 -1.49 2.64 40.70
CA VAL A 172 -0.41 1.65 40.52
C VAL A 172 0.91 2.27 40.94
N VAL A 173 1.74 1.49 41.60
CA VAL A 173 3.10 1.89 41.99
C VAL A 173 4.08 1.36 40.95
N LEU A 174 4.84 2.26 40.36
CA LEU A 174 5.95 1.93 39.46
C LEU A 174 7.28 2.12 40.22
N SER A 175 8.04 1.04 40.37
CA SER A 175 9.42 1.15 40.89
C SER A 175 10.34 1.45 39.72
N ALA A 176 10.95 2.64 39.71
CA ALA A 176 11.85 3.08 38.65
C ALA A 176 13.27 3.29 39.17
N GLU A 177 14.24 2.77 38.41
CA GLU A 177 15.66 3.00 38.65
C GLU A 177 16.11 4.22 37.85
N ARG A 178 16.74 5.19 38.55
CA ARG A 178 17.36 6.38 37.98
C ARG A 178 18.73 6.58 38.59
N ASN A 179 19.77 6.55 37.79
CA ASN A 179 21.18 6.68 38.24
C ASN A 179 21.55 5.65 39.34
N GLY A 180 21.11 4.40 39.20
CA GLY A 180 21.37 3.32 40.16
C GLY A 180 20.55 3.39 41.45
N ILE A 181 19.61 4.34 41.58
CA ILE A 181 18.72 4.48 42.75
C ILE A 181 17.31 4.13 42.31
N THR A 182 16.72 3.12 42.98
CA THR A 182 15.31 2.76 42.76
C THR A 182 14.39 3.60 43.67
N ARG A 183 13.35 4.15 43.09
CA ARG A 183 12.29 4.89 43.79
C ARG A 183 10.91 4.44 43.29
N ASP A 184 9.96 4.53 44.19
CA ASP A 184 8.57 4.22 43.89
C ASP A 184 7.82 5.50 43.50
N TYR A 185 7.04 5.40 42.43
CA TYR A 185 6.21 6.46 41.87
C TYR A 185 4.77 5.93 41.80
N THR A 186 3.89 6.56 42.58
CA THR A 186 2.46 6.24 42.54
C THR A 186 1.79 7.09 41.47
N LEU A 187 1.04 6.47 40.58
CA LEU A 187 0.32 7.14 39.52
C LEU A 187 -0.99 6.42 39.22
N LYS A 188 -1.93 7.13 38.66
CA LYS A 188 -3.25 6.62 38.27
C LYS A 188 -3.39 6.74 36.76
N PRO A 189 -3.54 5.60 36.03
CA PRO A 189 -3.82 5.68 34.60
C PRO A 189 -5.14 6.38 34.32
N GLU A 190 -5.19 7.26 33.34
CA GLU A 190 -6.38 8.00 32.95
C GLU A 190 -6.89 7.47 31.60
N TYR A 191 -8.23 7.36 31.48
CA TYR A 191 -8.85 6.92 30.22
C TYR A 191 -8.61 7.95 29.13
N ASP A 192 -7.97 7.51 28.05
CA ASP A 192 -7.71 8.32 26.87
C ASP A 192 -8.71 7.94 25.78
N LYS A 193 -9.50 8.91 25.32
CA LYS A 193 -10.56 8.70 24.34
C LYS A 193 -10.01 8.37 22.95
N ASP A 194 -8.84 8.91 22.61
CA ASP A 194 -8.23 8.71 21.29
C ASP A 194 -7.65 7.30 21.17
N TYR A 195 -7.15 6.75 22.27
CA TYR A 195 -6.61 5.39 22.33
C TYR A 195 -7.61 4.35 22.84
N GLY A 196 -8.76 4.74 23.33
CA GLY A 196 -9.80 3.86 23.84
C GLY A 196 -9.41 3.00 25.06
N LYS A 197 -8.40 3.42 25.84
CA LYS A 197 -7.85 2.68 26.98
C LYS A 197 -7.20 3.61 28.01
N PRO A 198 -7.02 3.16 29.26
CA PRO A 198 -6.27 3.91 30.26
C PRO A 198 -4.79 4.03 29.85
N LEU A 199 -4.24 5.24 29.97
CA LEU A 199 -2.84 5.55 29.67
C LEU A 199 -2.18 6.28 30.85
N VAL A 200 -0.89 6.00 31.05
CA VAL A 200 -0.03 6.72 32.01
C VAL A 200 0.82 7.80 31.34
N GLY A 201 0.85 7.82 30.00
CA GLY A 201 1.58 8.83 29.22
C GLY A 201 3.08 8.59 29.15
N ILE A 202 3.52 7.37 28.89
CA ILE A 202 4.90 6.98 28.66
C ILE A 202 5.12 6.42 27.25
N SER A 203 6.31 6.60 26.72
CA SER A 203 6.72 5.99 25.44
C SER A 203 8.04 5.22 25.59
N PRO A 204 8.25 4.17 24.78
CA PRO A 204 9.48 3.39 24.84
C PRO A 204 10.68 4.20 24.37
N GLN A 205 11.87 3.79 24.81
CA GLN A 205 13.10 4.24 24.18
C GLN A 205 13.17 3.73 22.76
N ILE A 206 13.58 4.58 21.84
CA ILE A 206 13.71 4.27 20.42
C ILE A 206 15.20 4.12 20.10
N GLU A 207 15.54 3.06 19.37
CA GLU A 207 16.87 2.83 18.84
C GLU A 207 16.81 2.82 17.31
N HIS A 208 17.68 3.62 16.71
CA HIS A 208 17.84 3.62 15.26
C HIS A 208 18.62 2.39 14.81
N LYS A 209 17.99 1.55 13.98
CA LYS A 209 18.62 0.35 13.43
C LYS A 209 18.80 0.48 11.93
N SER A 210 20.04 0.45 11.49
CA SER A 210 20.41 0.33 10.08
C SER A 210 20.38 -1.13 9.64
N PHE A 211 20.02 -1.37 8.40
CA PHE A 211 19.89 -2.71 7.84
C PHE A 211 20.82 -2.90 6.64
N SER A 212 21.38 -4.08 6.51
CA SER A 212 22.03 -4.50 5.27
C SER A 212 21.00 -4.61 4.14
N ILE A 213 21.46 -4.63 2.88
CA ILE A 213 20.54 -4.74 1.71
C ILE A 213 19.67 -6.00 1.76
N PHE A 214 20.19 -7.13 2.24
CA PHE A 214 19.42 -8.37 2.37
C PHE A 214 18.39 -8.31 3.50
N GLU A 215 18.74 -7.70 4.63
CA GLU A 215 17.78 -7.46 5.72
C GLU A 215 16.70 -6.49 5.27
N SER A 216 17.07 -5.42 4.54
CA SER A 216 16.13 -4.46 3.97
C SER A 216 15.16 -5.12 2.98
N LEU A 217 15.64 -6.02 2.13
CA LEU A 217 14.79 -6.79 1.21
C LEU A 217 13.79 -7.68 1.97
N LYS A 218 14.26 -8.37 3.00
CA LYS A 218 13.38 -9.19 3.86
C LYS A 218 12.34 -8.33 4.59
N MET A 219 12.75 -7.15 5.07
CA MET A 219 11.85 -6.20 5.73
C MET A 219 10.84 -5.61 4.74
N GLY A 220 11.30 -5.21 3.53
CA GLY A 220 10.45 -4.70 2.47
C GLY A 220 9.36 -5.69 2.06
N PHE A 221 9.72 -6.98 1.92
CA PHE A 221 8.75 -8.04 1.65
C PHE A 221 7.74 -8.21 2.79
N LYS A 222 8.23 -8.36 4.05
CA LYS A 222 7.35 -8.51 5.22
C LYS A 222 6.43 -7.30 5.43
N TYR A 223 6.94 -6.10 5.20
CA TYR A 223 6.15 -4.90 5.37
C TYR A 223 5.09 -4.77 4.27
N THR A 224 5.42 -5.12 3.03
CA THR A 224 4.45 -5.22 1.93
C THR A 224 3.34 -6.24 2.25
N GLU A 225 3.70 -7.43 2.73
CA GLU A 225 2.75 -8.45 3.16
C GLU A 225 1.84 -7.93 4.29
N TYR A 226 2.42 -7.33 5.32
CA TYR A 226 1.66 -6.77 6.45
C TYR A 226 0.65 -5.69 6.00
N ILE A 227 1.08 -4.74 5.18
CA ILE A 227 0.20 -3.69 4.65
C ILE A 227 -0.89 -4.30 3.75
N THR A 228 -0.55 -5.27 2.91
CA THR A 228 -1.53 -5.95 2.05
C THR A 228 -2.62 -6.62 2.89
N LEU A 229 -2.26 -7.37 3.93
CA LEU A 229 -3.21 -8.02 4.83
C LEU A 229 -4.07 -6.99 5.59
N MET A 230 -3.47 -5.91 6.05
CA MET A 230 -4.18 -4.82 6.72
C MET A 230 -5.21 -4.15 5.78
N MET A 231 -4.83 -3.89 4.52
CA MET A 231 -5.75 -3.32 3.51
C MET A 231 -6.89 -4.29 3.16
N LEU A 232 -6.61 -5.60 3.05
CA LEU A 232 -7.64 -6.61 2.83
C LEU A 232 -8.61 -6.73 4.01
N ASP A 233 -8.13 -6.66 5.24
CA ASP A 233 -8.98 -6.62 6.44
C ASP A 233 -9.85 -5.35 6.47
N GLY A 234 -9.28 -4.20 6.12
CA GLY A 234 -10.02 -2.94 5.97
C GLY A 234 -11.12 -3.06 4.91
N LEU A 235 -10.80 -3.59 3.73
CA LEU A 235 -11.77 -3.81 2.66
C LEU A 235 -12.89 -4.78 3.11
N TYR A 236 -12.53 -5.86 3.79
CA TYR A 236 -13.51 -6.80 4.37
C TYR A 236 -14.46 -6.10 5.36
N LYS A 237 -13.94 -5.24 6.24
CA LYS A 237 -14.76 -4.47 7.19
C LYS A 237 -15.70 -3.49 6.49
N ILE A 238 -15.24 -2.84 5.41
CA ILE A 238 -16.09 -1.95 4.60
C ILE A 238 -17.22 -2.76 3.94
N VAL A 239 -16.91 -3.88 3.29
CA VAL A 239 -17.88 -4.73 2.60
C VAL A 239 -18.91 -5.33 3.56
N THR A 240 -18.51 -5.68 4.77
CA THR A 240 -19.41 -6.22 5.81
C THR A 240 -20.17 -5.14 6.61
N GLY A 241 -19.92 -3.85 6.33
CA GLY A 241 -20.56 -2.74 7.03
C GLY A 241 -20.00 -2.50 8.44
N ALA A 242 -18.90 -3.15 8.82
CA ALA A 242 -18.23 -2.97 10.11
C ALA A 242 -17.40 -1.67 10.17
N ALA A 243 -17.10 -1.05 9.04
CA ALA A 243 -16.44 0.24 8.93
C ALA A 243 -17.09 1.10 7.84
N PRO A 244 -17.09 2.44 7.99
CA PRO A 244 -17.58 3.34 6.97
C PRO A 244 -16.68 3.29 5.73
N ALA A 245 -17.26 3.41 4.54
CA ALA A 245 -16.52 3.56 3.29
C ALA A 245 -16.09 5.02 3.14
N ASP A 246 -14.86 5.33 3.50
CA ASP A 246 -14.25 6.63 3.26
C ASP A 246 -13.36 6.55 2.00
N VAL A 247 -13.91 7.00 0.87
CA VAL A 247 -13.23 6.91 -0.43
C VAL A 247 -12.60 8.26 -0.77
N THR A 248 -11.29 8.23 -0.98
CA THR A 248 -10.53 9.36 -1.50
C THR A 248 -10.40 9.22 -3.01
N GLY A 249 -10.82 10.23 -3.75
CA GLY A 249 -10.74 10.25 -5.20
C GLY A 249 -9.39 10.76 -5.72
N PRO A 250 -9.25 10.88 -7.05
CA PRO A 250 -7.99 11.27 -7.69
C PRO A 250 -7.46 12.64 -7.25
N ILE A 251 -8.34 13.60 -6.94
CA ILE A 251 -7.97 14.95 -6.47
C ILE A 251 -7.40 14.87 -5.05
N GLY A 252 -8.04 14.11 -4.16
CA GLY A 252 -7.56 13.88 -2.80
C GLY A 252 -6.20 13.17 -2.79
N ILE A 253 -6.03 12.14 -3.63
CA ILE A 253 -4.74 11.44 -3.79
C ILE A 253 -3.65 12.41 -4.27
N ALA A 254 -3.96 13.28 -5.23
CA ALA A 254 -3.01 14.28 -5.73
C ALA A 254 -2.60 15.27 -4.61
N LYS A 255 -3.54 15.69 -3.75
CA LYS A 255 -3.26 16.54 -2.61
C LYS A 255 -2.35 15.85 -1.60
N ILE A 256 -2.65 14.60 -1.23
CA ILE A 256 -1.82 13.81 -0.32
C ILE A 256 -0.42 13.60 -0.91
N ALA A 257 -0.29 13.37 -2.23
CA ALA A 257 1.00 13.26 -2.90
C ALA A 257 1.80 14.57 -2.83
N GLY A 258 1.14 15.73 -2.95
CA GLY A 258 1.75 17.04 -2.76
C GLY A 258 2.29 17.22 -1.35
N GLU A 259 1.48 16.94 -0.34
CA GLU A 259 1.86 16.99 1.08
C GLU A 259 3.03 16.04 1.39
N ALA A 260 2.99 14.82 0.85
CA ALA A 260 4.08 13.87 0.98
C ALA A 260 5.39 14.39 0.36
N ALA A 261 5.31 15.01 -0.82
CA ALA A 261 6.47 15.58 -1.52
C ALA A 261 7.07 16.80 -0.78
N GLU A 262 6.25 17.61 -0.14
CA GLU A 262 6.71 18.73 0.71
C GLU A 262 7.51 18.23 1.92
N ASN A 263 7.16 17.05 2.45
CA ASN A 263 7.88 16.39 3.55
C ASN A 263 9.11 15.58 3.08
N GLY A 264 9.38 15.55 1.77
CA GLY A 264 10.57 14.92 1.20
C GLY A 264 10.30 13.67 0.37
N TRP A 265 11.38 13.09 -0.17
CA TRP A 265 11.28 11.92 -1.06
C TRP A 265 10.81 10.65 -0.37
N MET A 266 11.17 10.43 0.90
CA MET A 266 10.82 9.20 1.60
C MET A 266 9.31 9.06 1.85
N PRO A 267 8.59 10.10 2.34
CA PRO A 267 7.13 10.07 2.41
C PRO A 267 6.47 9.86 1.06
N LEU A 268 7.00 10.47 -0.02
CA LEU A 268 6.45 10.30 -1.37
C LEU A 268 6.63 8.86 -1.88
N LEU A 269 7.81 8.24 -1.68
CA LEU A 269 8.05 6.85 -2.02
C LEU A 269 7.19 5.89 -1.19
N ASN A 270 7.03 6.18 0.10
CA ASN A 270 6.14 5.42 0.99
C ASN A 270 4.68 5.47 0.49
N LEU A 271 4.18 6.66 0.17
CA LEU A 271 2.83 6.83 -0.41
C LEU A 271 2.71 6.07 -1.74
N THR A 272 3.72 6.16 -2.62
CA THR A 272 3.74 5.42 -3.90
C THR A 272 3.64 3.92 -3.67
N ALA A 273 4.36 3.39 -2.68
CA ALA A 273 4.29 1.97 -2.32
C ALA A 273 2.90 1.56 -1.81
N LEU A 274 2.29 2.37 -0.92
CA LEU A 274 0.95 2.13 -0.40
C LEU A 274 -0.11 2.14 -1.52
N LEU A 275 -0.05 3.13 -2.41
CA LEU A 275 -0.97 3.23 -3.55
C LEU A 275 -0.75 2.10 -4.56
N SER A 276 0.48 1.60 -4.71
CA SER A 276 0.77 0.43 -5.54
C SER A 276 0.08 -0.84 -5.01
N ILE A 277 0.16 -1.10 -3.71
CA ILE A 277 -0.54 -2.22 -3.07
C ILE A 277 -2.05 -2.08 -3.28
N ASN A 278 -2.60 -0.88 -3.06
CA ASN A 278 -4.02 -0.62 -3.25
C ASN A 278 -4.46 -0.88 -4.69
N LEU A 279 -3.70 -0.39 -5.68
CA LEU A 279 -3.95 -0.64 -7.10
C LEU A 279 -3.87 -2.13 -7.43
N GLY A 280 -2.91 -2.87 -6.85
CA GLY A 280 -2.81 -4.31 -7.00
C GLY A 280 -4.04 -5.05 -6.46
N ILE A 281 -4.52 -4.68 -5.27
CA ILE A 281 -5.73 -5.25 -4.67
C ILE A 281 -6.96 -4.96 -5.51
N ILE A 282 -7.15 -3.70 -5.93
CA ILE A 282 -8.29 -3.29 -6.76
C ILE A 282 -8.28 -4.03 -8.10
N ASN A 283 -7.13 -4.09 -8.77
CA ASN A 283 -7.00 -4.79 -10.05
C ASN A 283 -7.19 -6.31 -9.94
N LEU A 284 -7.05 -6.89 -8.75
CA LEU A 284 -7.33 -8.31 -8.52
C LEU A 284 -8.82 -8.60 -8.31
N LEU A 285 -9.64 -7.57 -8.06
CA LEU A 285 -11.08 -7.77 -7.87
C LEU A 285 -11.73 -8.31 -9.16
N PRO A 286 -12.73 -9.21 -9.06
CA PRO A 286 -13.40 -9.81 -10.21
C PRO A 286 -14.41 -8.83 -10.84
N LEU A 287 -13.97 -7.59 -11.07
CA LEU A 287 -14.79 -6.56 -11.70
C LEU A 287 -14.44 -6.44 -13.18
N PRO A 288 -15.47 -6.38 -14.06
CA PRO A 288 -15.24 -6.14 -15.48
C PRO A 288 -14.43 -4.85 -15.70
N ALA A 289 -13.63 -4.83 -16.75
CA ALA A 289 -12.66 -3.77 -17.07
C ALA A 289 -11.43 -3.66 -16.16
N LEU A 290 -11.30 -4.52 -15.14
CA LEU A 290 -10.07 -4.71 -14.37
C LEU A 290 -9.41 -6.06 -14.74
N ASP A 291 -8.13 -6.21 -14.44
CA ASP A 291 -7.39 -7.45 -14.73
C ASP A 291 -8.02 -8.67 -14.07
N GLY A 292 -8.48 -8.56 -12.82
CA GLY A 292 -9.19 -9.62 -12.12
C GLY A 292 -10.47 -10.07 -12.84
N GLY A 293 -11.18 -9.13 -13.46
CA GLY A 293 -12.32 -9.45 -14.32
C GLY A 293 -11.92 -10.24 -15.57
N HIS A 294 -10.87 -9.80 -16.27
CA HIS A 294 -10.32 -10.53 -17.42
C HIS A 294 -9.81 -11.92 -17.01
N PHE A 295 -9.16 -12.03 -15.86
CA PHE A 295 -8.68 -13.30 -15.32
C PHE A 295 -9.85 -14.28 -15.04
N VAL A 296 -10.93 -13.80 -14.44
CA VAL A 296 -12.16 -14.62 -14.22
C VAL A 296 -12.77 -15.07 -15.53
N LEU A 297 -12.81 -14.21 -16.56
CA LEU A 297 -13.30 -14.59 -17.87
C LEU A 297 -12.44 -15.69 -18.51
N LEU A 298 -11.12 -15.67 -18.33
CA LEU A 298 -10.23 -16.73 -18.79
C LEU A 298 -10.43 -18.06 -18.02
N ILE A 299 -10.73 -18.00 -16.72
CA ILE A 299 -11.12 -19.19 -15.93
C ILE A 299 -12.40 -19.79 -16.49
N LEU A 300 -13.42 -18.96 -16.76
CA LEU A 300 -14.67 -19.41 -17.34
C LEU A 300 -14.48 -20.02 -18.74
N GLU A 301 -13.60 -19.45 -19.54
CA GLU A 301 -13.20 -20.02 -20.85
C GLU A 301 -12.55 -21.39 -20.69
N ALA A 302 -11.62 -21.54 -19.74
CA ALA A 302 -10.97 -22.81 -19.44
C ALA A 302 -11.96 -23.91 -19.02
N LEU A 303 -12.94 -23.55 -18.17
CA LEU A 303 -13.96 -24.48 -17.70
C LEU A 303 -14.97 -24.87 -18.78
N ARG A 304 -15.30 -23.96 -19.71
CA ARG A 304 -16.28 -24.17 -20.78
C ARG A 304 -15.65 -24.80 -22.04
N GLY A 305 -14.33 -24.77 -22.17
CA GLY A 305 -13.62 -25.21 -23.37
C GLY A 305 -13.80 -24.29 -24.59
N LYS A 306 -14.46 -23.14 -24.43
CA LYS A 306 -14.67 -22.15 -25.49
C LYS A 306 -14.79 -20.74 -24.92
N PRO A 307 -14.32 -19.70 -25.64
CA PRO A 307 -14.44 -18.32 -25.22
C PRO A 307 -15.89 -17.86 -25.11
N LEU A 308 -16.10 -16.75 -24.40
CA LEU A 308 -17.37 -16.03 -24.43
C LEU A 308 -17.60 -15.46 -25.82
N GLY A 309 -18.86 -15.44 -26.25
CA GLY A 309 -19.22 -14.77 -27.50
C GLY A 309 -18.90 -13.28 -27.43
N GLU A 310 -18.47 -12.69 -28.55
CA GLU A 310 -18.03 -11.29 -28.65
C GLU A 310 -19.03 -10.30 -28.03
N LYS A 311 -20.33 -10.46 -28.36
CA LYS A 311 -21.39 -9.59 -27.81
C LYS A 311 -21.47 -9.64 -26.27
N ALA A 312 -21.31 -10.83 -25.68
CA ALA A 312 -21.33 -10.98 -24.23
C ALA A 312 -20.09 -10.38 -23.59
N ALA A 313 -18.91 -10.60 -24.18
CA ALA A 313 -17.65 -10.02 -23.70
C ALA A 313 -17.68 -8.49 -23.75
N THR A 314 -18.10 -7.90 -24.88
CA THR A 314 -18.23 -6.45 -25.04
C THR A 314 -19.26 -5.86 -24.06
N MET A 315 -20.39 -6.52 -23.84
CA MET A 315 -21.41 -6.06 -22.89
C MET A 315 -20.88 -6.06 -21.46
N ILE A 316 -20.21 -7.13 -21.04
CA ILE A 316 -19.59 -7.24 -19.70
C ILE A 316 -18.56 -6.13 -19.51
N GLN A 317 -17.69 -5.92 -20.50
CA GLN A 317 -16.67 -4.87 -20.45
C GLN A 317 -17.27 -3.47 -20.38
N SER A 318 -18.32 -3.19 -21.18
CA SER A 318 -19.02 -1.89 -21.16
C SER A 318 -19.67 -1.60 -19.81
N ILE A 319 -20.28 -2.62 -19.16
CA ILE A 319 -20.84 -2.49 -17.82
C ILE A 319 -19.72 -2.16 -16.81
N GLY A 320 -18.58 -2.84 -16.90
CA GLY A 320 -17.44 -2.59 -16.03
C GLY A 320 -16.89 -1.17 -16.18
N VAL A 321 -16.67 -0.72 -17.40
CA VAL A 321 -16.24 0.66 -17.70
C VAL A 321 -17.24 1.67 -17.15
N GLY A 322 -18.55 1.46 -17.38
CA GLY A 322 -19.60 2.31 -16.83
C GLY A 322 -19.59 2.41 -15.31
N LEU A 323 -19.37 1.28 -14.63
CA LEU A 323 -19.26 1.22 -13.17
C LEU A 323 -18.04 2.02 -12.68
N ILE A 324 -16.87 1.81 -13.29
CA ILE A 324 -15.63 2.51 -12.90
C ILE A 324 -15.78 4.02 -13.13
N LEU A 325 -16.35 4.46 -14.26
CA LEU A 325 -16.62 5.87 -14.53
C LEU A 325 -17.57 6.48 -13.49
N THR A 326 -18.64 5.76 -13.14
CA THR A 326 -19.58 6.22 -12.11
C THR A 326 -18.91 6.39 -10.75
N LEU A 327 -18.10 5.40 -10.32
CA LEU A 327 -17.34 5.47 -9.08
C LEU A 327 -16.32 6.60 -9.10
N THR A 328 -15.65 6.82 -10.24
CA THR A 328 -14.67 7.91 -10.39
C THR A 328 -15.35 9.28 -10.28
N VAL A 329 -16.49 9.48 -10.94
CA VAL A 329 -17.26 10.73 -10.85
C VAL A 329 -17.74 10.95 -9.41
N TRP A 330 -18.23 9.90 -8.75
CA TRP A 330 -18.64 9.99 -7.35
C TRP A 330 -17.47 10.35 -6.42
N ALA A 331 -16.30 9.73 -6.61
CA ALA A 331 -15.11 10.01 -5.81
C ALA A 331 -14.60 11.46 -6.03
N VAL A 332 -14.58 11.95 -7.27
CA VAL A 332 -14.24 13.34 -7.58
C VAL A 332 -15.23 14.31 -6.93
N PHE A 333 -16.53 14.03 -7.00
CA PHE A 333 -17.54 14.85 -6.32
C PHE A 333 -17.34 14.85 -4.80
N SER A 334 -17.03 13.71 -4.20
CA SER A 334 -16.70 13.60 -2.77
C SER A 334 -15.46 14.43 -2.39
N ASP A 335 -14.41 14.40 -3.21
CA ASP A 335 -13.19 15.19 -2.98
C ASP A 335 -13.44 16.71 -3.01
N ILE A 336 -14.35 17.17 -3.88
CA ILE A 336 -14.68 18.59 -4.01
C ILE A 336 -15.62 19.07 -2.87
N SER A 337 -16.44 18.18 -2.35
CA SER A 337 -17.41 18.49 -1.28
C SER A 337 -16.81 18.45 0.14
N ARG A 338 -15.57 18.00 0.29
CA ARG A 338 -14.76 18.03 1.51
C ARG A 338 -13.90 19.29 1.57
#